data_e27c0f2e21bb9cad469006c62ce3c7c5
#
_entry.id   e27c0f2e21bb9cad469006c62ce3c7c5
#
_cell.length_a   1.000
_cell.length_b   1.000
_cell.length_c   1.000
_cell.angle_alpha   90.00
_cell.angle_beta   90.00
_cell.angle_gamma   90.00
#
_symmetry.space_group_name_H-M   'P 1'
#
loop_
_entity.id
_entity.type
_entity.pdbx_description
1 polymer ?
#
loop_
_entity_poly.entity_id
_entity_poly.type
_entity_poly.pdbx_seq_one_letter_code
_entity_poly.pdbx_strand_id
1 'polypeptide(L)'
;MLIGNVGQEPEIRYMDNGTCAANLSLATTTRGYTLQNGTTVPERTEWHSIVMWGNLAKIVESYVHKGDKLYIEGELRYRTYTDKRGAVHKVVEIWGSNMEMLSARQQQPTQGTGATPNNPFPPSSAEKNTDNAKGQLPF
;
A
#
# COMPACT_ATOMS: atom_id res chain seq x y z
N MET A 1 10.90 2.85 -10.25
CA MET A 1 10.33 1.94 -9.26
C MET A 1 10.18 2.67 -7.94
N LEU A 2 9.04 2.50 -7.28
CA LEU A 2 8.77 3.15 -6.01
C LEU A 2 8.17 2.15 -5.03
N ILE A 3 8.54 2.29 -3.76
CA ILE A 3 7.89 1.58 -2.68
C ILE A 3 7.49 2.63 -1.65
N GLY A 4 6.20 2.69 -1.34
CA GLY A 4 5.72 3.70 -0.42
C GLY A 4 4.31 3.40 0.06
N ASN A 5 3.76 4.36 0.78
CA ASN A 5 2.42 4.21 1.35
C ASN A 5 1.45 5.17 0.70
N VAL A 6 0.23 4.70 0.49
CA VAL A 6 -0.83 5.51 -0.11
C VAL A 6 -1.28 6.56 0.89
N GLY A 7 -1.26 7.82 0.47
CA GLY A 7 -1.54 8.93 1.37
C GLY A 7 -3.00 9.28 1.55
N GLN A 8 -3.83 8.89 0.59
CA GLN A 8 -5.27 9.14 0.67
C GLN A 8 -5.97 8.13 -0.23
N GLU A 9 -7.27 8.00 -0.07
CA GLU A 9 -8.03 7.06 -0.90
C GLU A 9 -7.84 7.40 -2.38
N PRO A 10 -7.57 6.39 -3.22
CA PRO A 10 -7.40 6.62 -4.65
C PRO A 10 -8.65 7.21 -5.29
N GLU A 11 -8.44 8.11 -6.22
CA GLU A 11 -9.54 8.71 -6.98
C GLU A 11 -9.70 7.94 -8.28
N ILE A 12 -10.89 7.39 -8.51
CA ILE A 12 -11.16 6.55 -9.67
C ILE A 12 -12.06 7.31 -10.63
N ARG A 13 -11.71 7.30 -11.90
CA ARG A 13 -12.52 7.93 -12.95
C ARG A 13 -12.77 6.97 -14.09
N TYR A 14 -13.98 7.01 -14.59
CA TYR A 14 -14.36 6.25 -15.78
C TYR A 14 -14.54 7.21 -16.93
N MET A 15 -13.85 6.94 -18.03
CA MET A 15 -13.94 7.76 -19.23
C MET A 15 -15.14 7.34 -20.06
N ASP A 16 -15.53 8.19 -21.01
CA ASP A 16 -16.70 7.92 -21.87
C ASP A 16 -16.54 6.64 -22.67
N ASN A 17 -15.31 6.26 -23.00
CA ASN A 17 -15.06 5.02 -23.73
C ASN A 17 -14.96 3.81 -22.83
N GLY A 18 -15.27 3.95 -21.54
CA GLY A 18 -15.22 2.83 -20.60
C GLY A 18 -13.85 2.60 -19.97
N THR A 19 -12.86 3.38 -20.33
CA THR A 19 -11.54 3.23 -19.73
C THR A 19 -11.54 3.75 -18.31
N CYS A 20 -10.93 2.98 -17.41
CA CYS A 20 -10.82 3.34 -16.00
C CYS A 20 -9.45 3.95 -15.75
N ALA A 21 -9.42 5.04 -15.00
CA ALA A 21 -8.18 5.69 -14.58
C ALA A 21 -8.19 5.86 -13.08
N ALA A 22 -7.07 5.58 -12.44
CA ALA A 22 -6.93 5.75 -10.99
C ALA A 22 -5.79 6.72 -10.71
N ASN A 23 -6.07 7.71 -9.86
CA ASN A 23 -5.05 8.63 -9.37
C ASN A 23 -4.83 8.36 -7.91
N LEU A 24 -3.57 8.24 -7.52
CA LEU A 24 -3.26 8.06 -6.11
C LEU A 24 -1.97 8.80 -5.76
N SER A 25 -1.85 9.11 -4.48
CA SER A 25 -0.70 9.79 -3.94
C SER A 25 0.12 8.79 -3.15
N LEU A 26 1.39 8.64 -3.48
CA LEU A 26 2.28 7.68 -2.83
C LEU A 26 3.39 8.41 -2.11
N ALA A 27 3.55 8.13 -0.84
CA ALA A 27 4.60 8.72 -0.01
C ALA A 27 5.79 7.77 0.05
N THR A 28 6.95 8.26 -0.38
CA THR A 28 8.21 7.54 -0.16
C THR A 28 8.98 8.26 0.92
N THR A 29 9.51 7.52 1.87
CA THR A 29 10.18 8.10 3.03
C THR A 29 11.61 7.63 3.12
N THR A 30 12.51 8.59 3.23
CA THR A 30 13.92 8.31 3.50
C THR A 30 14.15 8.47 5.00
N ARG A 31 14.62 7.41 5.62
CA ARG A 31 14.83 7.42 7.07
C ARG A 31 15.92 8.41 7.46
N GLY A 32 15.70 9.11 8.56
CA GLY A 32 16.72 9.98 9.11
C GLY A 32 17.88 9.18 9.68
N TYR A 33 19.04 9.83 9.80
CA TYR A 33 20.22 9.19 10.33
C TYR A 33 21.13 10.24 10.99
N THR A 34 22.13 9.76 11.74
CA THR A 34 23.09 10.63 12.39
C THR A 34 24.45 10.40 11.79
N LEU A 35 25.10 11.49 11.40
CA LEU A 35 26.45 11.44 10.85
C LEU A 35 27.48 11.20 11.97
N GLN A 36 28.67 10.81 11.55
CA GLN A 36 29.75 10.54 12.52
C GLN A 36 30.11 11.77 13.33
N ASN A 37 29.91 12.97 12.79
CA ASN A 37 30.21 14.20 13.49
C ASN A 37 29.08 14.62 14.44
N GLY A 38 28.07 13.79 14.63
CA GLY A 38 26.96 14.08 15.52
C GLY A 38 25.81 14.86 14.90
N THR A 39 25.94 15.26 13.64
CA THR A 39 24.85 15.96 12.95
C THR A 39 23.71 15.00 12.62
N THR A 40 22.50 15.38 12.96
CA THR A 40 21.31 14.59 12.66
C THR A 40 20.70 15.04 11.35
N VAL A 41 20.49 14.09 10.44
CA VAL A 41 19.76 14.34 9.19
C VAL A 41 18.34 13.82 9.41
N PRO A 42 17.32 14.68 9.29
CA PRO A 42 15.95 14.29 9.60
C PRO A 42 15.35 13.37 8.54
N GLU A 43 14.31 12.69 8.92
CA GLU A 43 13.49 11.90 7.99
C GLU A 43 12.89 12.82 6.95
N ARG A 44 12.77 12.32 5.72
CA ARG A 44 12.23 13.10 4.63
C ARG A 44 11.23 12.27 3.84
N THR A 45 10.07 12.86 3.58
CA THR A 45 8.99 12.21 2.82
C THR A 45 8.76 12.98 1.53
N GLU A 46 8.70 12.25 0.43
CA GLU A 46 8.37 12.82 -0.87
C GLU A 46 7.04 12.23 -1.33
N TRP A 47 6.21 13.07 -1.93
CA TRP A 47 4.88 12.68 -2.39
C TRP A 47 4.87 12.57 -3.92
N HIS A 48 4.42 11.44 -4.40
CA HIS A 48 4.40 11.17 -5.85
C HIS A 48 2.98 11.01 -6.33
N SER A 49 2.68 11.63 -7.45
CA SER A 49 1.38 11.48 -8.11
C SER A 49 1.47 10.29 -9.07
N ILE A 50 0.62 9.31 -8.85
CA ILE A 50 0.62 8.08 -9.64
C ILE A 50 -0.67 8.00 -10.41
N VAL A 51 -0.57 7.69 -11.71
CA VAL A 51 -1.75 7.49 -12.57
C VAL A 51 -1.69 6.07 -13.10
N MET A 52 -2.79 5.35 -12.99
CA MET A 52 -2.89 4.00 -13.52
C MET A 52 -4.10 3.88 -14.42
N TRP A 53 -4.01 3.04 -15.43
CA TRP A 53 -5.03 2.91 -16.45
C TRP A 53 -5.51 1.48 -16.59
N GLY A 54 -6.75 1.33 -17.02
CA GLY A 54 -7.30 0.04 -17.41
C GLY A 54 -7.39 -0.95 -16.26
N ASN A 55 -6.83 -2.13 -16.43
CA ASN A 55 -6.92 -3.19 -15.43
C ASN A 55 -6.24 -2.83 -14.12
N LEU A 56 -5.11 -2.11 -14.19
CA LEU A 56 -4.43 -1.67 -12.97
C LEU A 56 -5.30 -0.70 -12.18
N ALA A 57 -6.01 0.19 -12.88
CA ALA A 57 -6.93 1.12 -12.21
C ALA A 57 -8.05 0.37 -11.51
N LYS A 58 -8.54 -0.70 -12.12
CA LYS A 58 -9.59 -1.52 -11.50
C LYS A 58 -9.08 -2.26 -10.27
N ILE A 59 -7.84 -2.71 -10.30
CA ILE A 59 -7.23 -3.34 -9.14
C ILE A 59 -7.08 -2.32 -8.02
N VAL A 60 -6.67 -1.10 -8.35
CA VAL A 60 -6.57 -0.02 -7.37
C VAL A 60 -7.94 0.24 -6.73
N GLU A 61 -8.97 0.32 -7.57
CA GLU A 61 -10.32 0.55 -7.08
C GLU A 61 -10.78 -0.52 -6.08
N SER A 62 -10.46 -1.78 -6.39
CA SER A 62 -10.96 -2.90 -5.61
C SER A 62 -10.17 -3.17 -4.34
N TYR A 63 -8.88 -2.91 -4.34
CA TYR A 63 -8.02 -3.40 -3.26
C TYR A 63 -7.20 -2.34 -2.55
N VAL A 64 -6.93 -1.20 -3.15
CA VAL A 64 -6.01 -0.21 -2.58
C VAL A 64 -6.76 0.82 -1.76
N HIS A 65 -6.27 1.04 -0.54
CA HIS A 65 -6.85 2.02 0.38
C HIS A 65 -5.76 2.88 0.99
N LYS A 66 -6.17 3.99 1.58
CA LYS A 66 -5.26 4.87 2.30
C LYS A 66 -4.45 4.08 3.31
N GLY A 67 -3.16 4.29 3.33
CA GLY A 67 -2.25 3.63 4.25
C GLY A 67 -1.62 2.36 3.74
N ASP A 68 -2.13 1.81 2.65
CA ASP A 68 -1.57 0.58 2.08
C ASP A 68 -0.18 0.82 1.55
N LYS A 69 0.66 -0.19 1.66
CA LYS A 69 2.02 -0.14 1.13
C LYS A 69 2.06 -0.80 -0.23
N LEU A 70 2.59 -0.07 -1.20
CA LEU A 70 2.61 -0.52 -2.59
C LEU A 70 4.01 -0.48 -3.18
N TYR A 71 4.26 -1.42 -4.09
CA TYR A 71 5.39 -1.38 -5.01
C TYR A 71 4.83 -0.99 -6.37
N ILE A 72 5.44 0.01 -7.01
CA ILE A 72 4.95 0.53 -8.28
C ILE A 72 6.10 0.66 -9.27
N GLU A 73 5.88 0.18 -10.48
CA GLU A 73 6.78 0.43 -11.62
C GLU A 73 6.03 1.29 -12.63
N GLY A 74 6.74 2.20 -13.24
CA GLY A 74 6.10 3.06 -14.22
C GLY A 74 7.08 4.02 -14.89
N GLU A 75 6.51 4.93 -15.67
CA GLU A 75 7.25 5.94 -16.40
C GLU A 75 7.01 7.30 -15.83
N LEU A 76 8.04 8.10 -15.79
CA LEU A 76 7.92 9.49 -15.38
C LEU A 76 7.37 10.29 -16.55
N ARG A 77 6.29 11.02 -16.34
CA ARG A 77 5.65 11.83 -17.37
C ARG A 77 5.48 13.26 -16.90
N TYR A 78 5.68 14.19 -17.82
CA TYR A 78 5.45 15.60 -17.55
C TYR A 78 4.24 16.05 -18.32
N ARG A 79 3.40 16.84 -17.67
CA ARG A 79 2.20 17.38 -18.28
C ARG A 79 2.09 18.86 -17.91
N THR A 80 1.65 19.66 -18.84
CA THR A 80 1.38 21.06 -18.55
C THR A 80 -0.10 21.32 -18.67
N TYR A 81 -0.61 22.21 -17.83
CA TYR A 81 -1.98 22.69 -17.95
C TYR A 81 -2.02 24.18 -17.64
N THR A 82 -3.06 24.84 -18.15
CA THR A 82 -3.27 26.25 -17.90
C THR A 82 -4.45 26.37 -16.96
N ASP A 83 -4.26 27.12 -15.88
CA ASP A 83 -5.34 27.32 -14.93
C ASP A 83 -6.29 28.43 -15.42
N LYS A 84 -7.32 28.70 -14.65
CA LYS A 84 -8.34 29.68 -15.00
C LYS A 84 -7.78 31.10 -15.09
N ARG A 85 -6.63 31.35 -14.45
CA ARG A 85 -5.98 32.65 -14.46
C ARG A 85 -5.02 32.81 -15.63
N GLY A 86 -4.87 31.78 -16.45
CA GLY A 86 -3.94 31.80 -17.55
C GLY A 86 -2.51 31.40 -17.22
N ALA A 87 -2.24 31.01 -15.97
CA ALA A 87 -0.92 30.56 -15.58
C ALA A 87 -0.69 29.13 -16.03
N VAL A 88 0.50 28.86 -16.56
CA VAL A 88 0.89 27.52 -17.03
C VAL A 88 1.55 26.78 -15.88
N HIS A 89 1.05 25.58 -15.59
CA HIS A 89 1.59 24.73 -14.54
C HIS A 89 2.15 23.45 -15.13
N LYS A 90 3.33 23.05 -14.66
CA LYS A 90 3.91 21.77 -15.05
C LYS A 90 3.70 20.77 -13.94
N VAL A 91 3.16 19.62 -14.30
CA VAL A 91 2.88 18.55 -13.36
C VAL A 91 3.73 17.35 -13.71
N VAL A 92 4.30 16.72 -12.70
CA VAL A 92 5.10 15.50 -12.87
C VAL A 92 4.25 14.34 -12.33
N GLU A 93 4.07 13.34 -13.15
CA GLU A 93 3.25 12.17 -12.80
C GLU A 93 4.03 10.90 -13.12
N ILE A 94 3.70 9.84 -12.43
CA ILE A 94 4.24 8.52 -12.75
C ILE A 94 3.09 7.69 -13.29
N TRP A 95 3.23 7.24 -14.53
CA TRP A 95 2.24 6.38 -15.16
C TRP A 95 2.61 4.95 -14.86
N GLY A 96 1.83 4.32 -13.97
CA GLY A 96 2.11 2.97 -13.50
C GLY A 96 1.90 1.92 -14.56
N SER A 97 2.88 1.06 -14.72
CA SER A 97 2.79 -0.09 -15.62
C SER A 97 2.65 -1.40 -14.86
N ASN A 98 3.04 -1.41 -13.60
CA ASN A 98 2.92 -2.59 -12.75
C ASN A 98 2.77 -2.17 -11.29
N MET A 99 2.08 -2.98 -10.51
CA MET A 99 1.84 -2.69 -9.11
C MET A 99 1.74 -3.98 -8.32
N GLU A 100 2.29 -3.97 -7.11
CA GLU A 100 2.10 -5.06 -6.17
C GLU A 100 1.78 -4.51 -4.79
N MET A 101 0.88 -5.16 -4.10
CA MET A 101 0.53 -4.79 -2.74
C MET A 101 1.48 -5.46 -1.77
N LEU A 102 2.11 -4.65 -0.92
CA LEU A 102 3.09 -5.14 0.03
C LEU A 102 2.56 -5.18 1.46
N SER A 103 1.45 -4.50 1.73
CA SER A 103 0.88 -4.55 3.07
C SER A 103 0.08 -5.83 3.25
N ALA A 104 0.20 -6.39 4.43
CA ALA A 104 -0.61 -7.55 4.79
C ALA A 104 -2.04 -7.10 4.98
N ARG A 105 -2.96 -7.82 4.38
CA ARG A 105 -4.37 -7.48 4.50
C ARG A 105 -4.91 -8.12 5.74
N GLN A 106 -4.66 -7.53 6.76
CA GLN A 106 -5.14 -8.07 7.94
C GLN A 106 -6.48 -7.76 8.16
N GLN A 107 -6.64 -7.40 7.83
CA GLN A 107 -7.79 -6.88 8.15
C GLN A 107 -8.66 -7.62 8.92
N GLN A 108 -7.94 -8.12 8.61
CA GLN A 108 -8.46 -8.79 8.98
C GLN A 108 -8.86 -9.05 9.93
N PRO A 109 -8.71 -8.91 10.05
CA PRO A 109 -9.11 -9.15 10.84
C PRO A 109 -9.79 -9.06 11.53
N THR A 110 -9.81 -8.88 11.43
CA THR A 110 -10.47 -8.75 12.01
C THR A 110 -11.01 -9.44 12.40
N GLN A 111 -10.85 -9.69 12.24
CA GLN A 111 -11.46 -10.30 12.64
C GLN A 111 -11.66 -11.01 13.16
N GLY A 112 -11.31 -11.07 13.34
CA GLY A 112 -11.59 -11.62 13.89
C GLY A 112 -11.79 -12.29 14.30
N THR A 113 -11.96 -12.35 14.31
CA THR A 113 -12.33 -12.96 14.77
C THR A 113 -12.28 -13.86 14.90
N GLY A 114 -12.00 -14.04 14.80
CA GLY A 114 -12.10 -14.77 15.01
C GLY A 114 -11.73 -15.66 15.03
N ALA A 115 -11.56 -15.82 14.99
CA ALA A 115 -11.43 -16.55 15.06
C ALA A 115 -10.96 -17.37 15.14
N THR A 116 -10.83 -17.42 15.10
CA THR A 116 -10.65 -18.11 15.26
C THR A 116 -10.28 -18.99 15.24
N PRO A 117 -10.33 -19.13 15.19
CA PRO A 117 -10.13 -19.91 15.23
C PRO A 117 -9.72 -20.83 14.97
N ASN A 118 -9.65 -20.81 14.75
CA ASN A 118 -9.53 -21.55 14.60
C ASN A 118 -8.76 -22.24 14.39
N ASN A 119 -8.48 -22.25 14.51
CA ASN A 119 -7.89 -22.80 14.57
C ASN A 119 -7.47 -23.71 14.49
N PRO A 120 -7.33 -23.87 14.17
CA PRO A 120 -7.14 -24.75 14.24
C PRO A 120 -6.44 -25.55 14.55
N PHE A 121 -6.08 -25.57 14.73
CA PHE A 121 -5.65 -26.13 15.30
C PHE A 121 -5.56 -26.36 16.07
N PRO A 122 -5.61 -26.30 16.12
CA PRO A 122 -5.70 -26.46 17.03
C PRO A 122 -5.67 -26.71 17.76
N PRO A 123 -5.66 -26.65 17.80
CA PRO A 123 -5.73 -26.86 18.67
C PRO A 123 -5.60 -27.49 19.19
N SER A 124 -5.52 -27.52 18.92
CA SER A 124 -5.67 -27.98 19.54
C SER A 124 -5.44 -28.65 19.98
N SER A 125 -5.14 -28.72 19.86
CA SER A 125 -5.16 -29.20 20.45
C SER A 125 -4.89 -29.69 21.11
N ALA A 126 -4.67 -29.60 21.12
CA ALA A 126 -4.56 -29.80 21.85
C ALA A 126 -4.55 -30.38 22.62
N GLU A 127 -4.62 -30.34 22.49
CA GLU A 127 -4.78 -30.65 23.24
C GLU A 127 -4.63 -31.47 23.85
N LYS A 128 -4.55 -31.79 23.85
CA LYS A 128 -4.53 -32.39 24.48
C LYS A 128 -4.01 -32.99 25.07
N ASN A 129 -3.80 -33.03 25.09
CA ASN A 129 -3.40 -33.47 25.73
C ASN A 129 -3.03 -33.83 26.44
N THR A 130 -2.97 -33.77 26.52
CA THR A 130 -2.79 -33.94 27.34
C THR A 130 -2.62 -34.69 27.99
N ASP A 131 -2.64 -34.95 27.87
CA ASP A 131 -2.62 -35.47 28.59
C ASP A 131 -2.02 -36.12 28.90
N ASN A 132 -1.76 -36.27 28.70
CA ASN A 132 -1.33 -36.69 29.10
C ASN A 132 -0.64 -36.73 29.40
N ALA A 133 -0.46 -36.61 29.33
CA ALA A 133 0.01 -36.39 29.83
C ALA A 133 0.68 -36.48 30.27
N LYS A 134 1.00 -36.89 30.36
CA LYS A 134 1.52 -36.82 30.91
C LYS A 134 2.31 -36.34 30.71
N GLY A 135 2.42 -36.23 30.33
CA GLY A 135 3.03 -35.59 30.19
C GLY A 135 3.61 -35.16 29.45
N GLN A 136 3.62 -35.47 29.03
CA GLN A 136 3.96 -35.00 28.41
C GLN A 136 4.15 -34.04 27.68
N LEU A 137 4.23 -34.06 27.41
CA LEU A 137 4.26 -33.20 26.82
C LEU A 137 4.57 -32.42 26.33
N PRO A 138 4.87 -32.64 26.18
CA PRO A 138 5.02 -31.85 25.77
C PRO A 138 5.15 -31.14 25.18
N PHE A 139 5.30 -31.03 24.91
CA PHE A 139 5.14 -30.28 24.56
C PHE A 139 5.30 -29.81 24.62
#